data_bd30c52b119896f20e9b67a4cfe314b1
#
_entry.id   bd30c52b119896f20e9b67a4cfe314b1
#
_cell.length_a   1.000
_cell.length_b   1.000
_cell.length_c   1.000
_cell.angle_alpha   90.00
_cell.angle_beta   90.00
_cell.angle_gamma   90.00
#
_symmetry.space_group_name_H-M   'P 1'
#
loop_
_entity.id
_entity.type
_entity.pdbx_description
1 polymer ?
#
loop_
_entity_poly.entity_id
_entity_poly.type
_entity_poly.pdbx_seq_one_letter_code
_entity_poly.pdbx_strand_id
1 'polypeptide(L)'
;MKIRAILPTIALVALSIAPAALAQGAPAKIRVMDMRAAIVQTAEAQAAGAQLKSQFAPQTAAIDAMDKELDSISKRLQAGVNTLSQDEQAKLQRQGSLLTNQRKRAADALSEQSEAAQQDIIDAIGRKMLDLIETYGKENGLDFVLTSSADSIGVLYKGPNMDVTTDLIKLYDQKYPVKGAAISPAKPTTPATPPVKKPGGNEK
;
A
#
# COMPACT_ATOMS: atom_id res chain seq x y z
N MET A 1 36.92 -64.55 -75.92
CA MET A 1 37.07 -63.12 -75.53
C MET A 1 36.11 -62.84 -74.41
N LYS A 2 36.62 -62.60 -73.16
CA LYS A 2 35.83 -62.40 -71.96
C LYS A 2 35.83 -60.95 -71.63
N ILE A 3 34.72 -60.24 -71.80
CA ILE A 3 34.56 -58.83 -71.42
C ILE A 3 34.01 -58.83 -69.98
N ARG A 4 34.86 -58.32 -69.06
CA ARG A 4 34.48 -58.11 -67.68
C ARG A 4 33.85 -56.71 -67.55
N ALA A 5 32.60 -56.64 -67.23
CA ALA A 5 31.88 -55.43 -66.90
C ALA A 5 32.22 -54.98 -65.42
N ILE A 6 32.78 -53.80 -65.29
CA ILE A 6 33.04 -53.19 -64.00
C ILE A 6 31.86 -52.25 -63.68
N LEU A 7 31.06 -52.57 -62.65
CA LEU A 7 30.02 -51.71 -62.11
C LEU A 7 30.69 -50.71 -61.12
N PRO A 8 30.44 -49.43 -61.22
CA PRO A 8 30.84 -48.50 -60.19
C PRO A 8 29.73 -48.47 -59.07
N THR A 9 30.16 -48.81 -57.89
CA THR A 9 29.31 -48.68 -56.65
C THR A 9 29.25 -47.19 -56.28
N ILE A 10 28.08 -46.57 -56.48
CA ILE A 10 27.79 -45.22 -55.96
C ILE A 10 27.38 -45.35 -54.51
N ALA A 11 28.26 -44.94 -53.59
CA ALA A 11 27.98 -44.81 -52.14
C ALA A 11 27.15 -43.56 -51.90
N LEU A 12 25.84 -43.77 -51.64
CA LEU A 12 24.92 -42.68 -51.24
C LEU A 12 25.15 -42.33 -49.76
N VAL A 13 25.90 -41.26 -49.50
CA VAL A 13 26.03 -40.71 -48.14
C VAL A 13 24.77 -39.94 -47.82
N ALA A 14 23.85 -40.57 -47.06
CA ALA A 14 22.70 -39.91 -46.50
C ALA A 14 23.16 -39.00 -45.33
N LEU A 15 23.27 -37.71 -45.57
CA LEU A 15 23.52 -36.68 -44.58
C LEU A 15 22.24 -36.50 -43.76
N SER A 16 22.14 -37.16 -42.60
CA SER A 16 21.04 -37.05 -41.65
C SER A 16 21.12 -35.67 -40.98
N ILE A 17 20.37 -34.70 -41.51
CA ILE A 17 20.09 -33.42 -40.85
C ILE A 17 19.14 -33.75 -39.69
N ALA A 18 19.70 -33.95 -38.50
CA ALA A 18 18.90 -33.98 -37.27
C ALA A 18 18.25 -32.60 -37.06
N PRO A 19 16.93 -32.47 -36.99
CA PRO A 19 16.32 -31.20 -36.60
C PRO A 19 16.83 -30.88 -35.21
N ALA A 20 17.62 -29.79 -35.08
CA ALA A 20 17.89 -29.20 -33.78
C ALA A 20 16.52 -28.79 -33.20
N ALA A 21 15.99 -29.61 -32.36
CA ALA A 21 14.83 -29.25 -31.54
C ALA A 21 15.27 -28.04 -30.74
N LEU A 22 14.85 -26.83 -31.18
CA LEU A 22 14.95 -25.62 -30.42
C LEU A 22 14.26 -25.93 -29.09
N ALA A 23 15.06 -26.04 -28.04
CA ALA A 23 14.53 -26.19 -26.67
C ALA A 23 13.72 -24.94 -26.40
N GLN A 24 12.43 -24.98 -26.71
CA GLN A 24 11.48 -23.96 -26.26
C GLN A 24 11.45 -24.09 -24.74
N GLY A 25 12.18 -23.19 -24.05
CA GLY A 25 12.11 -23.10 -22.62
C GLY A 25 10.64 -23.02 -22.19
N ALA A 26 10.28 -23.74 -21.12
CA ALA A 26 8.94 -23.65 -20.57
C ALA A 26 8.56 -22.17 -20.36
N PRO A 27 7.32 -21.75 -20.66
CA PRO A 27 6.90 -20.37 -20.48
C PRO A 27 7.11 -19.95 -19.01
N ALA A 28 7.75 -18.81 -18.81
CA ALA A 28 8.02 -18.29 -17.48
C ALA A 28 6.70 -18.06 -16.70
N LYS A 29 6.63 -18.60 -15.48
CA LYS A 29 5.49 -18.41 -14.57
C LYS A 29 5.66 -17.12 -13.79
N ILE A 30 4.91 -16.11 -14.21
CA ILE A 30 4.96 -14.76 -13.64
C ILE A 30 3.66 -14.50 -12.86
N ARG A 31 3.77 -13.82 -11.71
CA ARG A 31 2.65 -13.25 -10.97
C ARG A 31 2.91 -11.79 -10.67
N VAL A 32 1.85 -11.05 -10.38
CA VAL A 32 1.93 -9.65 -9.98
C VAL A 32 1.26 -9.47 -8.62
N MET A 33 1.79 -8.52 -7.86
CA MET A 33 1.18 -8.10 -6.59
C MET A 33 1.34 -6.60 -6.39
N ASP A 34 0.44 -6.00 -5.66
CA ASP A 34 0.62 -4.66 -5.12
C ASP A 34 1.22 -4.76 -3.72
N MET A 35 2.53 -4.53 -3.62
CA MET A 35 3.26 -4.63 -2.35
C MET A 35 2.73 -3.62 -1.32
N ARG A 36 2.47 -2.36 -1.73
CA ARG A 36 1.96 -1.32 -0.82
C ARG A 36 0.57 -1.68 -0.32
N ALA A 37 -0.33 -2.06 -1.23
CA ALA A 37 -1.68 -2.49 -0.87
C ALA A 37 -1.65 -3.74 0.03
N ALA A 38 -0.76 -4.70 -0.26
CA ALA A 38 -0.59 -5.89 0.57
C ALA A 38 -0.19 -5.52 2.00
N ILE A 39 0.84 -4.68 2.17
CA ILE A 39 1.34 -4.27 3.50
C ILE A 39 0.22 -3.61 4.31
N VAL A 40 -0.45 -2.59 3.76
CA VAL A 40 -1.44 -1.80 4.53
C VAL A 40 -2.72 -2.57 4.84
N GLN A 41 -3.02 -3.64 4.10
CA GLN A 41 -4.20 -4.47 4.30
C GLN A 41 -3.98 -5.63 5.26
N THR A 42 -2.75 -5.92 5.69
CA THR A 42 -2.50 -6.97 6.70
C THR A 42 -3.16 -6.62 8.04
N ALA A 43 -3.58 -7.64 8.78
CA ALA A 43 -4.12 -7.47 10.13
C ALA A 43 -3.08 -6.81 11.07
N GLU A 44 -1.79 -7.09 10.88
CA GLU A 44 -0.70 -6.48 11.63
C GLU A 44 -0.61 -4.96 11.39
N ALA A 45 -0.68 -4.51 10.12
CA ALA A 45 -0.66 -3.08 9.79
C ALA A 45 -1.86 -2.34 10.39
N GLN A 46 -3.05 -2.93 10.30
CA GLN A 46 -4.27 -2.33 10.86
C GLN A 46 -4.19 -2.22 12.39
N ALA A 47 -3.73 -3.26 13.06
CA ALA A 47 -3.55 -3.24 14.51
C ALA A 47 -2.47 -2.22 14.94
N ALA A 48 -1.35 -2.18 14.25
CA ALA A 48 -0.27 -1.22 14.50
C ALA A 48 -0.74 0.22 14.27
N GLY A 49 -1.52 0.48 13.22
CA GLY A 49 -2.12 1.78 12.95
C GLY A 49 -3.11 2.22 14.06
N ALA A 50 -3.93 1.31 14.56
CA ALA A 50 -4.84 1.59 15.68
C ALA A 50 -4.06 1.90 16.97
N GLN A 51 -3.00 1.14 17.24
CA GLN A 51 -2.12 1.39 18.38
C GLN A 51 -1.41 2.75 18.27
N LEU A 52 -0.89 3.09 17.09
CA LEU A 52 -0.24 4.36 16.81
C LEU A 52 -1.19 5.54 17.04
N LYS A 53 -2.42 5.45 16.53
CA LYS A 53 -3.47 6.44 16.78
C LYS A 53 -3.74 6.63 18.27
N SER A 54 -3.83 5.54 19.03
CA SER A 54 -4.03 5.60 20.48
C SER A 54 -2.82 6.24 21.20
N GLN A 55 -1.62 5.92 20.75
CA GLN A 55 -0.36 6.47 21.32
C GLN A 55 -0.26 7.98 21.13
N PHE A 56 -0.66 8.49 19.96
CA PHE A 56 -0.58 9.92 19.64
C PHE A 56 -1.83 10.72 20.05
N ALA A 57 -2.90 10.06 20.52
CA ALA A 57 -4.12 10.73 20.95
C ALA A 57 -3.90 11.83 22.00
N PRO A 58 -3.04 11.65 23.03
CA PRO A 58 -2.78 12.72 24.01
C PRO A 58 -2.11 13.95 23.38
N GLN A 59 -1.17 13.74 22.43
CA GLN A 59 -0.47 14.83 21.75
C GLN A 59 -1.41 15.60 20.83
N THR A 60 -2.27 14.89 20.08
CA THR A 60 -3.34 15.49 19.28
C THR A 60 -4.27 16.33 20.14
N ALA A 61 -4.73 15.79 21.28
CA ALA A 61 -5.59 16.51 22.19
C ALA A 61 -4.93 17.77 22.80
N ALA A 62 -3.62 17.73 23.03
CA ALA A 62 -2.87 18.91 23.49
C ALA A 62 -2.82 20.00 22.41
N ILE A 63 -2.62 19.63 21.13
CA ILE A 63 -2.65 20.59 20.01
C ILE A 63 -4.06 21.18 19.87
N ASP A 64 -5.11 20.36 19.94
CA ASP A 64 -6.51 20.83 19.90
C ASP A 64 -6.83 21.81 21.04
N ALA A 65 -6.26 21.60 22.22
CA ALA A 65 -6.41 22.51 23.36
C ALA A 65 -5.72 23.88 23.08
N MET A 66 -4.53 23.86 22.47
CA MET A 66 -3.84 25.09 22.05
C MET A 66 -4.64 25.84 20.99
N ASP A 67 -5.24 25.16 20.03
CA ASP A 67 -6.11 25.77 19.01
C ASP A 67 -7.34 26.45 19.62
N LYS A 68 -7.99 25.82 20.60
CA LYS A 68 -9.12 26.42 21.36
C LYS A 68 -8.68 27.64 22.15
N GLU A 69 -7.50 27.63 22.76
CA GLU A 69 -6.98 28.77 23.50
C GLU A 69 -6.64 29.94 22.55
N LEU A 70 -6.04 29.67 21.38
CA LEU A 70 -5.79 30.67 20.35
C LEU A 70 -7.08 31.30 19.84
N ASP A 71 -8.13 30.50 19.60
CA ASP A 71 -9.46 31.00 19.24
C ASP A 71 -10.04 31.92 20.33
N SER A 72 -9.91 31.52 21.59
CA SER A 72 -10.32 32.34 22.74
C SER A 72 -9.57 33.67 22.80
N ILE A 73 -8.25 33.66 22.62
CA ILE A 73 -7.43 34.89 22.59
C ILE A 73 -7.86 35.79 21.44
N SER A 74 -8.08 35.23 20.26
CA SER A 74 -8.54 35.97 19.07
C SER A 74 -9.89 36.62 19.31
N LYS A 75 -10.86 35.90 19.86
CA LYS A 75 -12.20 36.43 20.21
C LYS A 75 -12.12 37.55 21.24
N ARG A 76 -11.28 37.41 22.27
CA ARG A 76 -11.08 38.46 23.29
C ARG A 76 -10.48 39.71 22.69
N LEU A 77 -9.49 39.58 21.79
CA LEU A 77 -8.90 40.72 21.08
C LEU A 77 -9.94 41.43 20.20
N GLN A 78 -10.77 40.68 19.46
CA GLN A 78 -11.82 41.22 18.60
C GLN A 78 -12.91 41.95 19.41
N ALA A 79 -13.41 41.32 20.45
CA ALA A 79 -14.45 41.90 21.31
C ALA A 79 -13.94 43.10 22.10
N GLY A 80 -12.65 43.09 22.45
CA GLY A 80 -12.03 44.10 23.28
C GLY A 80 -11.38 45.29 22.56
N VAL A 81 -11.53 45.37 21.23
CA VAL A 81 -10.86 46.43 20.41
C VAL A 81 -11.07 47.86 20.98
N ASN A 82 -12.27 48.14 21.51
CA ASN A 82 -12.62 49.46 22.06
C ASN A 82 -12.65 49.53 23.60
N THR A 83 -12.40 48.40 24.30
CA THR A 83 -12.58 48.29 25.76
C THR A 83 -11.31 47.83 26.47
N LEU A 84 -10.38 47.15 25.82
CA LEU A 84 -9.15 46.71 26.43
C LEU A 84 -8.12 47.83 26.42
N SER A 85 -7.35 47.94 27.52
CA SER A 85 -6.17 48.82 27.56
C SER A 85 -5.09 48.37 26.57
N GLN A 86 -4.21 49.29 26.17
CA GLN A 86 -3.09 48.95 25.28
C GLN A 86 -2.19 47.84 25.85
N ASP A 87 -1.98 47.85 27.16
CA ASP A 87 -1.17 46.86 27.85
C ASP A 87 -1.80 45.48 27.82
N GLU A 88 -3.13 45.39 27.99
CA GLU A 88 -3.90 44.11 27.90
C GLU A 88 -3.90 43.59 26.48
N GLN A 89 -4.09 44.45 25.47
CA GLN A 89 -3.99 44.04 24.06
C GLN A 89 -2.60 43.50 23.73
N ALA A 90 -1.54 44.24 24.15
CA ALA A 90 -0.17 43.78 23.93
C ALA A 90 0.15 42.46 24.67
N LYS A 91 -0.40 42.25 25.85
CA LYS A 91 -0.26 40.98 26.60
C LYS A 91 -0.93 39.83 25.88
N LEU A 92 -2.17 39.98 25.43
CA LEU A 92 -2.90 38.97 24.68
C LEU A 92 -2.21 38.64 23.35
N GLN A 93 -1.72 39.63 22.61
CA GLN A 93 -0.96 39.45 21.38
C GLN A 93 0.33 38.63 21.61
N ARG A 94 1.09 38.98 22.65
CA ARG A 94 2.30 38.22 23.03
C ARG A 94 1.95 36.77 23.40
N GLN A 95 0.89 36.57 24.20
CA GLN A 95 0.42 35.23 24.57
C GLN A 95 0.01 34.43 23.33
N GLY A 96 -0.75 35.04 22.43
CA GLY A 96 -1.15 34.40 21.17
C GLY A 96 0.06 34.02 20.30
N SER A 97 1.04 34.90 20.17
CA SER A 97 2.26 34.64 19.40
C SER A 97 3.09 33.48 19.99
N LEU A 98 3.25 33.46 21.32
CA LEU A 98 3.96 32.38 22.03
C LEU A 98 3.25 31.03 21.84
N LEU A 99 1.93 31.03 22.03
CA LEU A 99 1.11 29.82 21.89
C LEU A 99 1.09 29.31 20.43
N THR A 100 1.01 30.20 19.44
CA THR A 100 1.13 29.84 18.02
C THR A 100 2.44 29.14 17.72
N ASN A 101 3.55 29.65 18.25
CA ASN A 101 4.86 29.02 18.08
C ASN A 101 4.97 27.67 18.81
N GLN A 102 4.36 27.53 19.99
CA GLN A 102 4.30 26.26 20.73
C GLN A 102 3.48 25.22 19.97
N ARG A 103 2.30 25.63 19.52
CA ARG A 103 1.40 24.77 18.72
C ARG A 103 2.07 24.29 17.45
N LYS A 104 2.73 25.21 16.72
CA LYS A 104 3.46 24.84 15.51
C LYS A 104 4.52 23.78 15.80
N ARG A 105 5.38 24.00 16.80
CA ARG A 105 6.42 23.02 17.15
C ARG A 105 5.83 21.67 17.58
N ALA A 106 4.72 21.67 18.33
CA ALA A 106 4.06 20.44 18.75
C ALA A 106 3.47 19.67 17.55
N ALA A 107 2.88 20.38 16.59
CA ALA A 107 2.33 19.79 15.38
C ALA A 107 3.44 19.22 14.47
N ASP A 108 4.52 19.99 14.26
CA ASP A 108 5.67 19.55 13.45
C ASP A 108 6.31 18.29 14.07
N ALA A 109 6.52 18.27 15.39
CA ALA A 109 7.06 17.12 16.11
C ALA A 109 6.13 15.88 16.04
N LEU A 110 4.81 16.07 16.15
CA LEU A 110 3.84 15.00 16.02
C LEU A 110 3.85 14.41 14.60
N SER A 111 3.91 15.25 13.57
CA SER A 111 4.00 14.81 12.17
C SER A 111 5.24 13.97 11.95
N GLU A 112 6.41 14.47 12.34
CA GLU A 112 7.69 13.76 12.20
C GLU A 112 7.69 12.40 12.92
N GLN A 113 7.22 12.38 14.18
CA GLN A 113 7.14 11.14 14.97
C GLN A 113 6.15 10.14 14.36
N SER A 114 5.00 10.62 13.86
CA SER A 114 3.99 9.74 13.28
C SER A 114 4.45 9.17 11.93
N GLU A 115 5.12 9.96 11.10
CA GLU A 115 5.70 9.53 9.83
C GLU A 115 6.80 8.48 10.04
N ALA A 116 7.72 8.73 10.98
CA ALA A 116 8.77 7.78 11.33
C ALA A 116 8.18 6.45 11.83
N ALA A 117 7.21 6.51 12.74
CA ALA A 117 6.57 5.30 13.27
C ALA A 117 5.77 4.53 12.19
N GLN A 118 5.12 5.22 11.25
CA GLN A 118 4.46 4.57 10.12
C GLN A 118 5.47 3.90 9.20
N GLN A 119 6.60 4.56 8.92
CA GLN A 119 7.65 3.97 8.10
C GLN A 119 8.24 2.71 8.75
N ASP A 120 8.50 2.74 10.05
CA ASP A 120 8.99 1.56 10.80
C ASP A 120 8.03 0.36 10.69
N ILE A 121 6.70 0.62 10.76
CA ILE A 121 5.68 -0.41 10.58
C ILE A 121 5.72 -0.98 9.15
N ILE A 122 5.77 -0.11 8.14
CA ILE A 122 5.83 -0.51 6.73
C ILE A 122 7.07 -1.36 6.46
N ASP A 123 8.23 -0.94 6.98
CA ASP A 123 9.50 -1.63 6.79
C ASP A 123 9.52 -3.00 7.50
N ALA A 124 8.96 -3.08 8.70
CA ALA A 124 8.88 -4.32 9.45
C ALA A 124 7.99 -5.35 8.75
N ILE A 125 6.80 -4.92 8.30
CA ILE A 125 5.87 -5.78 7.56
C ILE A 125 6.43 -6.12 6.18
N GLY A 126 7.04 -5.15 5.51
CA GLY A 126 7.65 -5.33 4.20
C GLY A 126 8.72 -6.42 4.18
N ARG A 127 9.62 -6.45 5.17
CA ARG A 127 10.61 -7.52 5.30
C ARG A 127 9.96 -8.90 5.45
N LYS A 128 8.96 -9.03 6.31
CA LYS A 128 8.20 -10.29 6.50
C LYS A 128 7.46 -10.70 5.22
N MET A 129 6.93 -9.73 4.48
CA MET A 129 6.23 -9.97 3.23
C MET A 129 7.19 -10.47 2.15
N LEU A 130 8.41 -9.94 2.07
CA LEU A 130 9.44 -10.42 1.14
C LEU A 130 9.81 -11.89 1.41
N ASP A 131 10.01 -12.26 2.67
CA ASP A 131 10.26 -13.66 3.06
C ASP A 131 9.10 -14.58 2.68
N LEU A 132 7.88 -14.07 2.81
CA LEU A 132 6.67 -14.80 2.43
C LEU A 132 6.57 -14.99 0.91
N ILE A 133 6.86 -13.94 0.13
CA ILE A 133 6.86 -13.96 -1.35
C ILE A 133 7.89 -14.97 -1.86
N GLU A 134 9.08 -15.02 -1.27
CA GLU A 134 10.11 -15.99 -1.63
C GLU A 134 9.62 -17.43 -1.40
N THR A 135 9.03 -17.70 -0.24
CA THR A 135 8.46 -19.00 0.09
C THR A 135 7.34 -19.37 -0.87
N TYR A 136 6.39 -18.47 -1.08
CA TYR A 136 5.26 -18.65 -1.99
C TYR A 136 5.71 -18.91 -3.44
N GLY A 137 6.71 -18.15 -3.90
CA GLY A 137 7.29 -18.32 -5.24
C GLY A 137 7.89 -19.72 -5.43
N LYS A 138 8.67 -20.20 -4.46
CA LYS A 138 9.26 -21.55 -4.49
C LYS A 138 8.19 -22.65 -4.48
N GLU A 139 7.19 -22.55 -3.61
CA GLU A 139 6.13 -23.54 -3.48
C GLU A 139 5.25 -23.63 -4.72
N ASN A 140 5.04 -22.51 -5.43
CA ASN A 140 4.22 -22.45 -6.64
C ASN A 140 5.03 -22.56 -7.94
N GLY A 141 6.36 -22.73 -7.84
CA GLY A 141 7.26 -22.82 -8.99
C GLY A 141 7.19 -21.58 -9.88
N LEU A 142 7.13 -20.38 -9.26
CA LEU A 142 7.12 -19.11 -9.97
C LEU A 142 8.56 -18.69 -10.30
N ASP A 143 8.75 -18.16 -11.51
CA ASP A 143 10.03 -17.58 -11.90
C ASP A 143 10.16 -16.13 -11.48
N PHE A 144 9.02 -15.38 -11.44
CA PHE A 144 8.99 -13.97 -11.04
C PHE A 144 7.69 -13.61 -10.31
N VAL A 145 7.83 -12.72 -9.32
CA VAL A 145 6.72 -11.94 -8.75
C VAL A 145 7.07 -10.47 -8.96
N LEU A 146 6.24 -9.76 -9.72
CA LEU A 146 6.44 -8.35 -10.05
C LEU A 146 5.53 -7.47 -9.21
N THR A 147 6.02 -6.29 -8.81
CA THR A 147 5.16 -5.31 -8.15
C THR A 147 4.36 -4.50 -9.17
N SER A 148 3.06 -4.31 -8.89
CA SER A 148 2.13 -3.51 -9.70
C SER A 148 1.75 -2.19 -9.02
N SER A 149 2.53 -1.74 -8.00
CA SER A 149 2.27 -0.46 -7.34
C SER A 149 2.40 0.71 -8.32
N ALA A 150 1.61 1.76 -8.09
CA ALA A 150 1.56 2.93 -8.98
C ALA A 150 2.90 3.66 -9.15
N ASP A 151 3.82 3.48 -8.19
CA ASP A 151 5.15 4.11 -8.19
C ASP A 151 6.22 3.27 -8.92
N SER A 152 5.87 2.09 -9.43
CA SER A 152 6.79 1.20 -10.18
C SER A 152 6.46 1.18 -11.66
N ILE A 153 7.40 0.66 -12.49
CA ILE A 153 7.19 0.47 -13.93
C ILE A 153 5.89 -0.29 -14.14
N GLY A 154 4.86 0.45 -14.58
CA GLY A 154 3.47 0.02 -14.44
C GLY A 154 3.15 -1.25 -15.22
N VAL A 155 2.52 -2.20 -14.57
CA VAL A 155 1.80 -3.28 -15.23
C VAL A 155 0.53 -2.67 -15.83
N LEU A 156 0.54 -2.42 -17.15
CA LEU A 156 -0.61 -1.83 -17.87
C LEU A 156 -1.78 -2.80 -18.04
N TYR A 157 -1.48 -4.08 -18.06
CA TYR A 157 -2.48 -5.15 -18.18
C TYR A 157 -2.03 -6.38 -17.41
N LYS A 158 -2.94 -6.99 -16.68
CA LYS A 158 -2.78 -8.29 -16.04
C LYS A 158 -3.97 -9.19 -16.38
N GLY A 159 -3.69 -10.40 -16.80
CA GLY A 159 -4.73 -11.40 -17.06
C GLY A 159 -5.43 -11.86 -15.76
N PRO A 160 -6.58 -12.55 -15.87
CA PRO A 160 -7.23 -13.16 -14.72
C PRO A 160 -6.25 -14.11 -14.01
N ASN A 161 -6.31 -14.16 -12.69
CA ASN A 161 -5.45 -15.00 -11.82
C ASN A 161 -3.93 -14.66 -11.81
N MET A 162 -3.53 -13.52 -12.38
CA MET A 162 -2.14 -13.08 -12.31
C MET A 162 -1.82 -12.35 -10.98
N ASP A 163 -2.82 -11.74 -10.35
CA ASP A 163 -2.68 -10.98 -9.10
C ASP A 163 -2.78 -11.91 -7.89
N VAL A 164 -1.72 -11.94 -7.10
CA VAL A 164 -1.62 -12.75 -5.88
C VAL A 164 -1.65 -11.90 -4.60
N THR A 165 -1.97 -10.60 -4.70
CA THR A 165 -2.00 -9.69 -3.55
C THR A 165 -2.87 -10.23 -2.41
N THR A 166 -4.11 -10.60 -2.71
CA THR A 166 -5.05 -11.10 -1.70
C THR A 166 -4.62 -12.44 -1.09
N ASP A 167 -3.99 -13.31 -1.88
CA ASP A 167 -3.54 -14.60 -1.39
C ASP A 167 -2.34 -14.43 -0.45
N LEU A 168 -1.42 -13.54 -0.79
CA LEU A 168 -0.28 -13.20 0.06
C LEU A 168 -0.71 -12.51 1.35
N ILE A 169 -1.72 -11.63 1.35
CA ILE A 169 -2.29 -11.05 2.57
C ILE A 169 -2.83 -12.15 3.49
N LYS A 170 -3.63 -13.08 2.97
CA LYS A 170 -4.18 -14.19 3.75
C LYS A 170 -3.08 -15.06 4.35
N LEU A 171 -2.07 -15.42 3.56
CA LEU A 171 -0.94 -16.21 4.02
C LEU A 171 -0.12 -15.46 5.09
N TYR A 172 0.04 -14.15 4.92
CA TYR A 172 0.70 -13.29 5.91
C TYR A 172 -0.04 -13.32 7.24
N ASP A 173 -1.34 -13.08 7.24
CA ASP A 173 -2.16 -13.04 8.44
C ASP A 173 -2.23 -14.41 9.14
N GLN A 174 -2.14 -15.52 8.40
CA GLN A 174 -2.02 -16.87 8.95
C GLN A 174 -0.65 -17.10 9.60
N LYS A 175 0.42 -16.65 8.97
CA LYS A 175 1.80 -16.83 9.45
C LYS A 175 2.15 -15.90 10.62
N TYR A 176 1.59 -14.69 10.61
CA TYR A 176 1.84 -13.64 11.61
C TYR A 176 0.55 -13.16 12.27
N PRO A 177 -0.16 -14.02 13.02
CA PRO A 177 -1.43 -13.66 13.63
C PRO A 177 -1.23 -12.58 14.70
N VAL A 178 -2.04 -11.53 14.65
CA VAL A 178 -2.05 -10.47 15.66
C VAL A 178 -2.73 -11.03 16.92
N LYS A 179 -1.99 -11.12 18.02
CA LYS A 179 -2.55 -11.54 19.31
C LYS A 179 -3.60 -10.52 19.77
N GLY A 180 -4.87 -10.89 19.68
CA GLY A 180 -6.00 -10.08 20.15
C GLY A 180 -6.93 -9.54 19.07
N ALA A 181 -6.64 -9.67 17.79
CA ALA A 181 -7.59 -9.37 16.72
C ALA A 181 -8.39 -10.64 16.41
N ALA A 182 -9.64 -10.72 16.90
CA ALA A 182 -10.60 -11.61 16.29
C ALA A 182 -10.74 -11.18 14.82
N ILE A 183 -10.28 -12.03 13.90
CA ILE A 183 -10.38 -11.79 12.45
C ILE A 183 -11.87 -11.85 12.13
N SER A 184 -12.55 -10.69 12.16
CA SER A 184 -13.84 -10.55 11.50
C SER A 184 -13.52 -10.33 10.02
N PRO A 185 -13.88 -11.25 9.12
CA PRO A 185 -13.69 -11.02 7.69
C PRO A 185 -14.47 -9.76 7.32
N ALA A 186 -13.77 -8.73 6.85
CA ALA A 186 -14.40 -7.54 6.33
C ALA A 186 -15.35 -7.96 5.21
N LYS A 187 -16.67 -7.81 5.50
CA LYS A 187 -17.74 -8.01 4.52
C LYS A 187 -17.44 -7.09 3.34
N PRO A 188 -17.44 -7.60 2.08
CA PRO A 188 -17.26 -6.75 0.92
C PRO A 188 -18.34 -5.66 0.96
N THR A 189 -17.95 -4.42 1.13
CA THR A 189 -18.84 -3.27 0.94
C THR A 189 -19.08 -3.14 -0.55
N THR A 190 -20.18 -3.69 -1.03
CA THR A 190 -20.77 -3.37 -2.33
C THR A 190 -21.00 -1.86 -2.36
N PRO A 191 -20.54 -1.13 -3.40
CA PRO A 191 -20.83 0.29 -3.52
C PRO A 191 -22.35 0.48 -3.53
N ALA A 192 -22.85 1.28 -2.59
CA ALA A 192 -24.27 1.64 -2.54
C ALA A 192 -24.62 2.41 -3.81
N THR A 193 -25.47 1.82 -4.63
CA THR A 193 -26.11 2.49 -5.78
C THR A 193 -26.93 3.66 -5.22
N PRO A 194 -26.74 4.91 -5.72
CA PRO A 194 -27.55 6.03 -5.25
C PRO A 194 -29.02 5.78 -5.59
N PRO A 195 -29.96 6.19 -4.71
CA PRO A 195 -31.40 5.99 -4.94
C PRO A 195 -31.85 6.77 -6.17
N VAL A 196 -32.40 6.04 -7.14
CA VAL A 196 -33.06 6.61 -8.31
C VAL A 196 -34.31 7.35 -7.83
N LYS A 197 -34.29 8.68 -8.00
CA LYS A 197 -35.44 9.57 -7.73
C LYS A 197 -36.54 9.25 -8.75
N LYS A 198 -37.66 8.66 -8.29
CA LYS A 198 -38.86 8.48 -9.12
C LYS A 198 -39.37 9.82 -9.56
N PRO A 199 -39.74 9.99 -10.85
CA PRO A 199 -40.45 11.20 -11.30
C PRO A 199 -41.88 11.19 -10.73
N GLY A 200 -42.24 12.29 -10.08
CA GLY A 200 -43.58 12.52 -9.55
C GLY A 200 -44.59 12.54 -10.67
N GLY A 201 -45.58 11.67 -10.58
CA GLY A 201 -46.79 11.74 -11.39
C GLY A 201 -47.60 12.92 -10.94
N ASN A 202 -47.90 13.79 -11.93
CA ASN A 202 -48.89 14.81 -11.86
C ASN A 202 -50.25 14.13 -12.07
N GLU A 203 -51.12 14.19 -11.09
CA GLU A 203 -52.55 13.99 -11.30
C GLU A 203 -53.32 15.10 -10.61
N LYS A 204 -54.17 15.66 -11.39
CA LYS A 204 -55.18 16.72 -11.28
C LYS A 204 -55.80 16.96 -9.91
#